data_0381e04197ce4522ef54e843dda4181b
#
_entry.id   0381e04197ce4522ef54e843dda4181b
#
_cell.length_a   1.000
_cell.length_b   1.000
_cell.length_c   1.000
_cell.angle_alpha   90.00
_cell.angle_beta   90.00
_cell.angle_gamma   90.00
#
_symmetry.space_group_name_H-M   'P 1'
#
loop_
_entity.id
_entity.type
_entity.pdbx_description
1 polymer ?
#
loop_
_entity_poly.entity_id
_entity_poly.type
_entity_poly.pdbx_seq_one_letter_code
_entity_poly.pdbx_strand_id
1 'polypeptide(L)'
;MKEAVIVSAARTPIGRAFRGAFNNLQSPSMSSHAITAAVARAGVDPAEIDDCIMGAAMQQGTQTMNLGRQAAMASGLPVSVSGMTVDRQCSSGLMAISIGANNITNDGSSVVIAGGCESISLIQNEHFNAHRVADPLAMKHAPLIHMPMLDTAETVASRYNISREAQDEYSVISQARTSAAQEASVYADEIVPVTAIKLVTNRETGEVTEEEVTLAKDEGNRPGTNIEGLSGLKAVRDGGTITGGNASQLSDGAAAVVLMDGTLASQRNLEPLGVYRGMAVAGCEPDEMGIGPVFAIPKLLKRNGLTIDDIGLWELNEAFAVQVIYCRDKLGIPMDRLNVNGGSISIGHPFGMSGARMVMHALMEGKRRGEKYVVITMCVGGGMGAAGLFEVL
;
A
#
# COMPACT_ATOMS: atom_id res chain seq x y z
N MET A 1 -28.20 -2.85 9.70
CA MET A 1 -26.98 -2.09 10.12
C MET A 1 -26.54 -1.28 8.93
N LYS A 2 -26.03 -0.08 9.14
CA LYS A 2 -25.40 0.68 8.05
C LYS A 2 -24.18 -0.07 7.54
N GLU A 3 -23.99 -0.10 6.23
CA GLU A 3 -22.81 -0.67 5.58
C GLU A 3 -22.01 0.44 4.90
N ALA A 4 -20.69 0.36 4.98
CA ALA A 4 -19.82 1.22 4.22
C ALA A 4 -19.37 0.48 2.95
N VAL A 5 -19.72 1.02 1.79
CA VAL A 5 -19.39 0.47 0.50
C VAL A 5 -18.34 1.34 -0.21
N ILE A 6 -17.47 0.71 -1.01
CA ILE A 6 -16.52 1.41 -1.88
C ILE A 6 -17.18 1.55 -3.25
N VAL A 7 -17.51 2.78 -3.64
CA VAL A 7 -18.21 3.06 -4.91
C VAL A 7 -17.25 3.38 -6.05
N SER A 8 -16.04 3.81 -5.75
CA SER A 8 -15.01 4.07 -6.76
C SER A 8 -13.61 4.01 -6.17
N ALA A 9 -12.62 3.89 -7.04
CA ALA A 9 -11.21 3.92 -6.69
C ALA A 9 -10.37 4.45 -7.85
N ALA A 10 -9.22 5.02 -7.51
CA ALA A 10 -8.20 5.42 -8.47
C ALA A 10 -6.83 5.53 -7.80
N ARG A 11 -5.76 5.35 -8.58
CA ARG A 11 -4.39 5.53 -8.13
C ARG A 11 -3.50 6.16 -9.20
N THR A 12 -2.45 6.79 -8.78
CA THR A 12 -1.33 7.08 -9.67
C THR A 12 -0.64 5.78 -10.06
N PRO A 13 0.12 5.74 -11.15
CA PRO A 13 1.20 4.76 -11.28
C PRO A 13 2.13 4.86 -10.07
N ILE A 14 2.92 3.82 -9.84
CA ILE A 14 3.98 3.84 -8.83
C ILE A 14 5.30 4.20 -9.51
N GLY A 15 5.90 5.32 -9.09
CA GLY A 15 7.21 5.79 -9.53
C GLY A 15 8.33 5.21 -8.66
N ARG A 16 9.50 4.95 -9.26
CA ARG A 16 10.70 4.59 -8.48
C ARG A 16 11.19 5.78 -7.69
N ALA A 17 11.45 5.59 -6.41
CA ALA A 17 11.99 6.66 -5.59
C ALA A 17 13.35 7.19 -6.13
N PHE A 18 13.58 8.49 -5.96
CA PHE A 18 14.78 9.25 -6.30
C PHE A 18 15.09 9.38 -7.80
N ARG A 19 14.67 8.46 -8.65
CA ARG A 19 15.03 8.40 -10.09
C ARG A 19 13.85 8.24 -11.02
N GLY A 20 12.67 7.98 -10.48
CA GLY A 20 11.44 7.80 -11.25
C GLY A 20 10.75 9.11 -11.58
N ALA A 21 9.63 9.01 -12.27
CA ALA A 21 8.85 10.14 -12.77
C ALA A 21 8.38 11.09 -11.66
N PHE A 22 8.19 10.59 -10.43
CA PHE A 22 7.60 11.36 -9.32
C PHE A 22 8.61 11.87 -8.30
N ASN A 23 9.91 11.83 -8.62
CA ASN A 23 10.97 12.18 -7.67
C ASN A 23 10.94 13.65 -7.18
N ASN A 24 10.14 14.52 -7.84
CA ASN A 24 9.94 15.92 -7.46
C ASN A 24 8.46 16.28 -7.28
N LEU A 25 7.54 15.30 -7.35
CA LEU A 25 6.11 15.56 -7.21
C LEU A 25 5.69 15.56 -5.74
N GLN A 26 5.23 16.72 -5.25
CA GLN A 26 4.78 16.88 -3.86
C GLN A 26 3.57 15.99 -3.55
N SER A 27 3.49 15.48 -2.33
CA SER A 27 2.48 14.51 -1.91
C SER A 27 1.03 15.02 -1.99
N PRO A 28 0.69 16.28 -1.66
CA PRO A 28 -0.67 16.78 -1.88
C PRO A 28 -1.05 16.77 -3.36
N SER A 29 -0.15 17.22 -4.24
CA SER A 29 -0.35 17.22 -5.70
C SER A 29 -0.45 15.80 -6.26
N MET A 30 0.39 14.88 -5.80
CA MET A 30 0.34 13.47 -6.19
C MET A 30 -0.99 12.84 -5.76
N SER A 31 -1.44 13.10 -4.53
CA SER A 31 -2.72 12.62 -4.01
C SER A 31 -3.91 13.17 -4.78
N SER A 32 -3.83 14.42 -5.26
CA SER A 32 -4.93 15.08 -5.97
C SER A 32 -5.30 14.34 -7.26
N HIS A 33 -4.36 13.75 -7.96
CA HIS A 33 -4.65 12.97 -9.18
C HIS A 33 -5.53 11.75 -8.88
N ALA A 34 -5.23 11.02 -7.80
CA ALA A 34 -6.02 9.86 -7.38
C ALA A 34 -7.39 10.28 -6.84
N ILE A 35 -7.44 11.32 -6.00
CA ILE A 35 -8.68 11.81 -5.39
C ILE A 35 -9.64 12.34 -6.47
N THR A 36 -9.18 13.23 -7.35
CA THR A 36 -10.01 13.81 -8.40
C THR A 36 -10.61 12.74 -9.31
N ALA A 37 -9.80 11.74 -9.69
CA ALA A 37 -10.28 10.65 -10.52
C ALA A 37 -11.27 9.74 -9.78
N ALA A 38 -11.02 9.42 -8.51
CA ALA A 38 -11.95 8.62 -7.71
C ALA A 38 -13.29 9.31 -7.53
N VAL A 39 -13.29 10.62 -7.22
CA VAL A 39 -14.51 11.43 -7.09
C VAL A 39 -15.27 11.50 -8.42
N ALA A 40 -14.59 11.75 -9.52
CA ALA A 40 -15.20 11.78 -10.85
C ALA A 40 -15.83 10.44 -11.24
N ARG A 41 -15.14 9.33 -10.96
CA ARG A 41 -15.65 7.96 -11.21
C ARG A 41 -16.87 7.63 -10.34
N ALA A 42 -16.91 8.14 -9.10
CA ALA A 42 -18.04 7.95 -8.19
C ALA A 42 -19.30 8.72 -8.64
N GLY A 43 -19.13 9.80 -9.43
CA GLY A 43 -20.22 10.68 -9.82
C GLY A 43 -20.89 11.39 -8.65
N VAL A 44 -20.16 11.59 -7.52
CA VAL A 44 -20.67 12.30 -6.34
C VAL A 44 -20.42 13.80 -6.45
N ASP A 45 -21.33 14.60 -5.90
CA ASP A 45 -21.08 16.03 -5.74
C ASP A 45 -19.97 16.24 -4.69
N PRO A 46 -18.88 16.94 -5.02
CA PRO A 46 -17.83 17.23 -4.06
C PRO A 46 -18.30 17.90 -2.76
N ALA A 47 -19.43 18.62 -2.81
CA ALA A 47 -20.02 19.26 -1.61
C ALA A 47 -20.63 18.28 -0.60
N GLU A 48 -20.87 17.03 -1.01
CA GLU A 48 -21.42 15.98 -0.15
C GLU A 48 -20.34 15.17 0.58
N ILE A 49 -19.08 15.42 0.28
CA ILE A 49 -17.96 14.74 0.91
C ILE A 49 -17.73 15.33 2.30
N ASP A 50 -17.83 14.49 3.32
CA ASP A 50 -17.67 14.88 4.73
C ASP A 50 -16.19 15.01 5.11
N ASP A 51 -15.36 14.06 4.67
CA ASP A 51 -13.96 13.97 5.11
C ASP A 51 -13.04 13.34 4.05
N CYS A 52 -11.75 13.69 4.12
CA CYS A 52 -10.67 13.14 3.32
C CYS A 52 -9.56 12.58 4.23
N ILE A 53 -9.50 11.26 4.37
CA ILE A 53 -8.58 10.56 5.27
C ILE A 53 -7.44 9.94 4.47
N MET A 54 -6.22 10.47 4.64
CA MET A 54 -5.05 9.99 3.91
C MET A 54 -4.03 9.34 4.83
N GLY A 55 -3.62 8.13 4.50
CA GLY A 55 -2.52 7.43 5.15
C GLY A 55 -1.16 7.93 4.67
N ALA A 56 -0.24 8.16 5.59
CA ALA A 56 1.18 8.43 5.30
C ALA A 56 2.04 7.91 6.45
N ALA A 57 3.07 7.13 6.14
CA ALA A 57 3.93 6.54 7.15
C ALA A 57 4.95 7.55 7.71
N MET A 58 5.40 8.49 6.88
CA MET A 58 6.37 9.50 7.28
C MET A 58 5.75 10.90 7.17
N GLN A 59 5.16 11.38 8.27
CA GLN A 59 4.44 12.66 8.32
C GLN A 59 5.39 13.86 8.51
N GLN A 60 6.29 14.05 7.58
CA GLN A 60 7.22 15.17 7.54
C GLN A 60 7.41 15.70 6.12
N GLY A 61 8.12 16.81 5.93
CA GLY A 61 8.34 17.43 4.62
C GLY A 61 7.01 17.68 3.90
N THR A 62 6.88 17.21 2.67
CA THR A 62 5.66 17.36 1.85
C THR A 62 4.43 16.60 2.38
N GLN A 63 4.59 15.72 3.40
CA GLN A 63 3.53 14.93 4.03
C GLN A 63 3.13 15.46 5.42
N THR A 64 3.68 16.58 5.84
CA THR A 64 3.37 17.22 7.13
C THR A 64 2.08 18.04 7.08
N MET A 65 1.72 18.65 8.20
CA MET A 65 0.62 19.62 8.33
C MET A 65 -0.73 19.11 7.80
N ASN A 66 -1.08 17.87 8.11
CA ASN A 66 -2.32 17.22 7.70
C ASN A 66 -2.43 17.02 6.17
N LEU A 67 -1.73 16.01 5.67
CA LEU A 67 -1.75 15.63 4.25
C LEU A 67 -3.18 15.42 3.72
N GLY A 68 -4.09 14.82 4.49
CA GLY A 68 -5.48 14.60 4.06
C GLY A 68 -6.18 15.91 3.71
N ARG A 69 -6.04 16.93 4.57
CA ARG A 69 -6.62 18.25 4.30
C ARG A 69 -5.94 18.94 3.10
N GLN A 70 -4.62 18.88 3.02
CA GLN A 70 -3.89 19.47 1.88
C GLN A 70 -4.24 18.79 0.57
N ALA A 71 -4.37 17.46 0.57
CA ALA A 71 -4.76 16.69 -0.61
C ALA A 71 -6.19 17.03 -1.06
N ALA A 72 -7.14 17.17 -0.13
CA ALA A 72 -8.50 17.63 -0.44
C ALA A 72 -8.48 19.00 -1.14
N MET A 73 -7.71 19.96 -0.61
CA MET A 73 -7.60 21.29 -1.21
C MET A 73 -6.88 21.26 -2.56
N ALA A 74 -5.80 20.48 -2.69
CA ALA A 74 -5.09 20.31 -3.97
C ALA A 74 -5.96 19.64 -5.05
N SER A 75 -6.97 18.87 -4.64
CA SER A 75 -7.96 18.26 -5.54
C SER A 75 -9.08 19.21 -5.96
N GLY A 76 -9.08 20.45 -5.48
CA GLY A 76 -10.14 21.43 -5.76
C GLY A 76 -11.46 21.12 -5.05
N LEU A 77 -11.46 20.29 -4.01
CA LEU A 77 -12.67 20.03 -3.23
C LEU A 77 -13.08 21.30 -2.43
N PRO A 78 -14.38 21.46 -2.12
CA PRO A 78 -14.86 22.59 -1.33
C PRO A 78 -14.16 22.67 0.04
N VAL A 79 -14.02 23.89 0.56
CA VAL A 79 -13.40 24.12 1.89
C VAL A 79 -14.20 23.53 3.06
N SER A 80 -15.43 23.12 2.81
CA SER A 80 -16.27 22.38 3.76
C SER A 80 -15.76 20.96 4.01
N VAL A 81 -15.05 20.34 3.06
CA VAL A 81 -14.50 19.00 3.22
C VAL A 81 -13.37 19.01 4.25
N SER A 82 -13.55 18.32 5.37
CA SER A 82 -12.50 18.18 6.38
C SER A 82 -11.37 17.26 5.91
N GLY A 83 -10.34 17.08 6.71
CA GLY A 83 -9.26 16.17 6.34
C GLY A 83 -8.46 15.70 7.53
N MET A 84 -7.91 14.48 7.43
CA MET A 84 -7.08 13.86 8.46
C MET A 84 -5.95 13.07 7.83
N THR A 85 -4.79 13.04 8.49
CA THR A 85 -3.70 12.12 8.15
C THR A 85 -3.56 11.06 9.24
N VAL A 86 -3.40 9.81 8.82
CA VAL A 86 -3.19 8.70 9.76
C VAL A 86 -1.89 7.96 9.45
N ASP A 87 -1.22 7.50 10.51
CA ASP A 87 -0.04 6.66 10.43
C ASP A 87 -0.29 5.31 11.13
N ARG A 88 -0.11 4.25 10.37
CA ARG A 88 0.15 2.88 10.81
C ARG A 88 1.20 2.27 9.87
N GLN A 89 2.27 3.02 9.66
CA GLN A 89 3.38 2.62 8.77
C GLN A 89 2.85 2.08 7.42
N CYS A 90 3.30 0.91 6.98
CA CYS A 90 2.90 0.30 5.70
C CYS A 90 1.38 0.12 5.53
N SER A 91 0.59 0.07 6.61
CA SER A 91 -0.86 -0.13 6.55
C SER A 91 -1.68 1.17 6.66
N SER A 92 -1.04 2.32 6.57
CA SER A 92 -1.72 3.62 6.77
C SER A 92 -2.89 3.82 5.80
N GLY A 93 -2.77 3.46 4.53
CA GLY A 93 -3.87 3.54 3.56
C GLY A 93 -5.03 2.58 3.86
N LEU A 94 -4.74 1.35 4.29
CA LEU A 94 -5.77 0.41 4.74
C LEU A 94 -6.45 0.91 6.02
N MET A 95 -5.69 1.53 6.93
CA MET A 95 -6.22 2.13 8.15
C MET A 95 -7.14 3.31 7.84
N ALA A 96 -6.77 4.17 6.89
CA ALA A 96 -7.59 5.28 6.44
C ALA A 96 -8.96 4.80 5.92
N ILE A 97 -8.98 3.74 5.10
CA ILE A 97 -10.22 3.12 4.63
C ILE A 97 -11.05 2.56 5.79
N SER A 98 -10.42 1.89 6.75
CA SER A 98 -11.10 1.37 7.94
C SER A 98 -11.74 2.48 8.79
N ILE A 99 -11.04 3.60 8.99
CA ILE A 99 -11.56 4.75 9.72
C ILE A 99 -12.74 5.36 8.95
N GLY A 100 -12.59 5.62 7.65
CA GLY A 100 -13.66 6.16 6.82
C GLY A 100 -14.91 5.29 6.82
N ALA A 101 -14.75 3.96 6.75
CA ALA A 101 -15.86 3.02 6.85
C ALA A 101 -16.55 3.08 8.23
N ASN A 102 -15.77 3.22 9.31
CA ASN A 102 -16.34 3.37 10.66
C ASN A 102 -17.05 4.72 10.86
N ASN A 103 -16.54 5.81 10.28
CA ASN A 103 -17.23 7.10 10.31
C ASN A 103 -18.60 7.00 9.63
N ILE A 104 -18.72 6.25 8.54
CA ILE A 104 -20.01 5.99 7.86
C ILE A 104 -20.94 5.14 8.74
N THR A 105 -20.44 4.03 9.26
CA THR A 105 -21.30 3.05 9.96
C THR A 105 -21.69 3.49 11.36
N ASN A 106 -20.85 4.26 12.06
CA ASN A 106 -21.02 4.59 13.47
C ASN A 106 -21.25 6.08 13.74
N ASP A 107 -20.59 6.99 12.97
CA ASP A 107 -20.57 8.42 13.26
C ASP A 107 -21.48 9.23 12.34
N GLY A 108 -22.08 8.61 11.33
CA GLY A 108 -23.12 9.20 10.50
C GLY A 108 -22.63 9.93 9.25
N SER A 109 -21.34 9.87 8.89
CA SER A 109 -20.85 10.35 7.60
C SER A 109 -21.57 9.65 6.45
N SER A 110 -21.78 10.36 5.35
CA SER A 110 -22.45 9.84 4.17
C SER A 110 -21.47 9.46 3.06
N VAL A 111 -20.47 10.29 2.82
CA VAL A 111 -19.43 10.10 1.79
C VAL A 111 -18.08 10.47 2.37
N VAL A 112 -17.11 9.58 2.28
CA VAL A 112 -15.74 9.79 2.78
C VAL A 112 -14.74 9.38 1.70
N ILE A 113 -13.75 10.23 1.46
CA ILE A 113 -12.55 9.86 0.69
C ILE A 113 -11.56 9.23 1.66
N ALA A 114 -11.07 8.05 1.32
CA ALA A 114 -10.00 7.42 2.09
C ALA A 114 -8.92 6.87 1.16
N GLY A 115 -7.67 6.95 1.58
CA GLY A 115 -6.58 6.51 0.74
C GLY A 115 -5.22 6.64 1.42
N GLY A 116 -4.20 6.87 0.62
CA GLY A 116 -2.86 7.12 1.15
C GLY A 116 -1.87 7.52 0.07
N CYS A 117 -0.79 8.10 0.53
CA CYS A 117 0.30 8.59 -0.30
C CYS A 117 1.62 8.36 0.42
N GLU A 118 2.66 8.13 -0.34
CA GLU A 118 4.04 8.23 0.13
C GLU A 118 4.93 8.80 -0.96
N SER A 119 5.75 9.78 -0.62
CA SER A 119 6.87 10.24 -1.44
C SER A 119 8.16 9.93 -0.71
N ILE A 120 8.74 8.76 -0.99
CA ILE A 120 10.05 8.39 -0.46
C ILE A 120 11.12 9.38 -0.95
N SER A 121 11.01 9.80 -2.21
CA SER A 121 11.95 10.73 -2.85
C SER A 121 12.11 12.05 -2.09
N LEU A 122 10.99 12.63 -1.65
CA LEU A 122 11.00 13.94 -1.00
C LEU A 122 11.10 13.87 0.53
N ILE A 123 11.05 12.66 1.11
CA ILE A 123 11.11 12.48 2.57
C ILE A 123 12.41 11.80 3.02
N GLN A 124 12.79 10.67 2.39
CA GLN A 124 14.00 9.91 2.79
C GLN A 124 15.26 10.47 2.10
N ASN A 125 15.54 11.73 2.31
CA ASN A 125 16.70 12.44 1.76
C ASN A 125 17.46 13.19 2.88
N GLU A 126 18.37 14.08 2.51
CA GLU A 126 19.18 14.88 3.44
C GLU A 126 18.37 15.80 4.36
N HIS A 127 17.11 16.07 4.04
CA HIS A 127 16.21 16.88 4.87
C HIS A 127 15.40 16.06 5.86
N PHE A 128 15.62 14.73 5.93
CA PHE A 128 14.90 13.85 6.85
C PHE A 128 15.16 14.25 8.31
N ASN A 129 14.12 14.59 9.04
CA ASN A 129 14.25 14.97 10.44
C ASN A 129 14.27 13.73 11.35
N ALA A 130 15.45 13.32 11.77
CA ALA A 130 15.67 12.25 12.74
C ALA A 130 15.98 12.79 14.16
N HIS A 131 15.84 14.11 14.40
CA HIS A 131 16.15 14.69 15.70
C HIS A 131 15.28 14.09 16.81
N ARG A 132 15.93 13.43 17.79
CA ARG A 132 15.30 12.81 18.96
C ARG A 132 14.26 11.72 18.61
N VAL A 133 14.39 11.04 17.49
CA VAL A 133 13.46 9.96 17.04
C VAL A 133 13.48 8.77 18.00
N ALA A 134 14.64 8.46 18.61
CA ALA A 134 14.76 7.38 19.57
C ALA A 134 14.48 7.88 21.00
N ASP A 135 13.32 7.56 21.54
CA ASP A 135 12.97 7.85 22.92
C ASP A 135 13.62 6.86 23.89
N PRO A 136 14.37 7.33 24.92
CA PRO A 136 15.07 6.42 25.84
C PRO A 136 14.15 5.47 26.61
N LEU A 137 12.92 5.88 26.90
CA LEU A 137 11.97 5.03 27.62
C LEU A 137 11.41 3.94 26.72
N ALA A 138 11.07 4.29 25.48
CA ALA A 138 10.65 3.31 24.47
C ALA A 138 11.77 2.29 24.20
N MET A 139 13.01 2.76 24.02
CA MET A 139 14.20 1.91 23.82
C MET A 139 14.51 1.01 25.03
N LYS A 140 14.19 1.46 26.24
CA LYS A 140 14.34 0.64 27.46
C LYS A 140 13.40 -0.57 27.45
N HIS A 141 12.15 -0.42 27.00
CA HIS A 141 11.14 -1.47 27.01
C HIS A 141 11.11 -2.30 25.71
N ALA A 142 11.48 -1.69 24.60
CA ALA A 142 11.56 -2.34 23.29
C ALA A 142 12.87 -1.93 22.57
N PRO A 143 14.01 -2.51 22.93
CA PRO A 143 15.33 -2.08 22.40
C PRO A 143 15.45 -2.14 20.88
N LEU A 144 14.67 -3.00 20.24
CA LEU A 144 14.68 -3.24 18.78
C LEU A 144 13.57 -2.50 18.02
N ILE A 145 12.84 -1.56 18.67
CA ILE A 145 11.71 -0.85 18.07
C ILE A 145 12.09 -0.07 16.79
N HIS A 146 13.33 0.39 16.69
CA HIS A 146 13.89 1.10 15.54
C HIS A 146 14.80 0.23 14.67
N MET A 147 14.72 -1.11 14.80
CA MET A 147 15.52 -2.01 13.98
C MET A 147 15.23 -1.76 12.48
N PRO A 148 16.27 -1.58 11.63
CA PRO A 148 16.06 -1.40 10.21
C PRO A 148 15.29 -2.55 9.57
N MET A 149 14.39 -2.27 8.64
CA MET A 149 13.52 -3.28 8.02
C MET A 149 14.29 -4.41 7.33
N LEU A 150 15.45 -4.11 6.74
CA LEU A 150 16.35 -5.12 6.16
C LEU A 150 16.86 -6.11 7.23
N ASP A 151 17.20 -5.60 8.41
CA ASP A 151 17.70 -6.45 9.50
C ASP A 151 16.58 -7.31 10.11
N THR A 152 15.34 -6.78 10.16
CA THR A 152 14.17 -7.59 10.55
C THR A 152 13.89 -8.71 9.54
N ALA A 153 14.07 -8.46 8.25
CA ALA A 153 13.91 -9.46 7.20
C ALA A 153 14.98 -10.57 7.30
N GLU A 154 16.24 -10.21 7.56
CA GLU A 154 17.31 -11.20 7.82
C GLU A 154 17.03 -12.01 9.09
N THR A 155 16.45 -11.39 10.12
CA THR A 155 16.01 -12.10 11.33
C THR A 155 14.96 -13.15 11.00
N VAL A 156 13.96 -12.82 10.18
CA VAL A 156 12.95 -13.79 9.74
C VAL A 156 13.59 -14.91 8.92
N ALA A 157 14.48 -14.58 7.99
CA ALA A 157 15.18 -15.57 7.16
C ALA A 157 15.95 -16.58 8.02
N SER A 158 16.74 -16.09 8.95
CA SER A 158 17.56 -16.90 9.83
C SER A 158 16.73 -17.70 10.85
N ARG A 159 15.76 -17.05 11.53
CA ARG A 159 14.95 -17.65 12.61
C ARG A 159 14.06 -18.78 12.09
N TYR A 160 13.55 -18.63 10.87
CA TYR A 160 12.61 -19.59 10.27
C TYR A 160 13.20 -20.39 9.12
N ASN A 161 14.51 -20.34 8.91
CA ASN A 161 15.26 -21.12 7.92
C ASN A 161 14.71 -20.97 6.49
N ILE A 162 14.42 -19.73 6.07
CA ILE A 162 13.97 -19.45 4.70
C ILE A 162 15.19 -19.09 3.85
N SER A 163 15.48 -19.93 2.87
CA SER A 163 16.70 -19.80 2.06
C SER A 163 16.64 -18.59 1.10
N ARG A 164 17.80 -18.18 0.62
CA ARG A 164 17.94 -17.16 -0.43
C ARG A 164 17.26 -17.62 -1.73
N GLU A 165 17.42 -18.88 -2.10
CA GLU A 165 16.83 -19.48 -3.30
C GLU A 165 15.32 -19.38 -3.28
N ALA A 166 14.66 -19.78 -2.18
CA ALA A 166 13.21 -19.68 -2.05
C ALA A 166 12.70 -18.23 -2.18
N GLN A 167 13.45 -17.27 -1.65
CA GLN A 167 13.13 -15.84 -1.77
C GLN A 167 13.25 -15.35 -3.22
N ASP A 168 14.30 -15.75 -3.92
CA ASP A 168 14.52 -15.38 -5.31
C ASP A 168 13.47 -16.05 -6.23
N GLU A 169 13.10 -17.31 -6.00
CA GLU A 169 12.02 -18.01 -6.71
C GLU A 169 10.68 -17.29 -6.57
N TYR A 170 10.31 -16.90 -5.36
CA TYR A 170 9.10 -16.11 -5.13
C TYR A 170 9.14 -14.76 -5.88
N SER A 171 10.29 -14.12 -5.88
CA SER A 171 10.48 -12.82 -6.54
C SER A 171 10.34 -12.91 -8.06
N VAL A 172 10.82 -13.99 -8.68
CA VAL A 172 10.60 -14.28 -10.10
C VAL A 172 9.10 -14.42 -10.39
N ILE A 173 8.36 -15.12 -9.54
CA ILE A 173 6.91 -15.26 -9.68
C ILE A 173 6.22 -13.89 -9.59
N SER A 174 6.58 -13.03 -8.62
CA SER A 174 6.02 -11.68 -8.49
C SER A 174 6.26 -10.84 -9.75
N GLN A 175 7.50 -10.83 -10.26
CA GLN A 175 7.85 -10.09 -11.48
C GLN A 175 7.09 -10.61 -12.71
N ALA A 176 7.00 -11.93 -12.88
CA ALA A 176 6.31 -12.55 -14.01
C ALA A 176 4.79 -12.26 -13.99
N ARG A 177 4.16 -12.34 -12.81
CA ARG A 177 2.74 -12.01 -12.61
C ARG A 177 2.45 -10.56 -12.96
N THR A 178 3.29 -9.63 -12.52
CA THR A 178 3.12 -8.21 -12.87
C THR A 178 3.34 -7.96 -14.34
N SER A 179 4.32 -8.60 -14.98
CA SER A 179 4.52 -8.48 -16.43
C SER A 179 3.27 -8.93 -17.19
N ALA A 180 2.73 -10.09 -16.87
CA ALA A 180 1.51 -10.62 -17.49
C ALA A 180 0.30 -9.70 -17.26
N ALA A 181 0.14 -9.17 -16.02
CA ALA A 181 -0.95 -8.27 -15.68
C ALA A 181 -0.84 -6.92 -16.44
N GLN A 182 0.37 -6.38 -16.60
CA GLN A 182 0.60 -5.16 -17.38
C GLN A 182 0.34 -5.39 -18.88
N GLU A 183 0.77 -6.51 -19.43
CA GLU A 183 0.51 -6.89 -20.83
C GLU A 183 -0.99 -7.09 -21.10
N ALA A 184 -1.71 -7.69 -20.16
CA ALA A 184 -3.15 -7.89 -20.21
C ALA A 184 -3.97 -6.63 -19.83
N SER A 185 -3.32 -5.50 -19.52
CA SER A 185 -3.97 -4.25 -19.09
C SER A 185 -4.85 -4.39 -17.84
N VAL A 186 -4.53 -5.33 -16.95
CA VAL A 186 -5.30 -5.60 -15.72
C VAL A 186 -5.43 -4.36 -14.82
N TYR A 187 -4.43 -3.49 -14.82
CA TYR A 187 -4.39 -2.27 -14.00
C TYR A 187 -5.00 -1.02 -14.69
N ALA A 188 -5.53 -1.15 -15.91
CA ALA A 188 -5.99 0.00 -16.69
C ALA A 188 -7.11 0.78 -15.98
N ASP A 189 -8.02 0.07 -15.29
CA ASP A 189 -9.14 0.67 -14.56
C ASP A 189 -8.73 1.32 -13.23
N GLU A 190 -7.53 0.99 -12.74
CA GLU A 190 -7.00 1.54 -11.49
C GLU A 190 -6.21 2.81 -11.71
N ILE A 191 -5.33 2.80 -12.73
CA ILE A 191 -4.30 3.81 -12.95
C ILE A 191 -4.87 5.04 -13.65
N VAL A 192 -4.45 6.20 -13.15
CA VAL A 192 -4.64 7.50 -13.81
C VAL A 192 -3.26 7.97 -14.27
N PRO A 193 -3.03 8.20 -15.56
CA PRO A 193 -1.78 8.79 -16.04
C PRO A 193 -1.51 10.13 -15.37
N VAL A 194 -0.26 10.36 -14.98
CA VAL A 194 0.17 11.60 -14.32
C VAL A 194 1.34 12.21 -15.06
N THR A 195 1.22 13.48 -15.41
CA THR A 195 2.32 14.29 -15.93
C THR A 195 2.97 15.05 -14.77
N ALA A 196 4.28 14.95 -14.64
CA ALA A 196 5.05 15.58 -13.57
C ALA A 196 6.39 16.11 -14.09
N ILE A 197 6.96 17.05 -13.36
CA ILE A 197 8.33 17.53 -13.58
C ILE A 197 9.29 16.68 -12.76
N LYS A 198 10.09 15.90 -13.46
CA LYS A 198 11.12 15.03 -12.89
C LYS A 198 12.46 15.77 -12.84
N LEU A 199 13.20 15.60 -11.75
CA LEU A 199 14.60 16.05 -11.67
C LEU A 199 15.54 14.96 -12.21
N VAL A 200 16.41 15.37 -13.12
CA VAL A 200 17.44 14.51 -13.72
C VAL A 200 18.82 15.04 -13.34
N THR A 201 19.57 14.25 -12.59
CA THR A 201 20.94 14.61 -12.19
C THR A 201 21.95 13.96 -13.14
N ASN A 202 22.75 14.77 -13.80
CA ASN A 202 23.91 14.31 -14.55
C ASN A 202 24.96 13.78 -13.55
N ARG A 203 25.31 12.50 -13.68
CA ARG A 203 26.22 11.82 -12.74
C ARG A 203 27.67 12.30 -12.81
N GLU A 204 28.10 12.87 -13.93
CA GLU A 204 29.46 13.33 -14.16
C GLU A 204 29.65 14.76 -13.70
N THR A 205 28.68 15.63 -14.00
CA THR A 205 28.76 17.07 -13.69
C THR A 205 28.07 17.47 -12.38
N GLY A 206 27.13 16.65 -11.89
CA GLY A 206 26.26 17.00 -10.77
C GLY A 206 25.14 17.97 -11.15
N GLU A 207 25.05 18.40 -12.40
CA GLU A 207 24.03 19.33 -12.88
C GLU A 207 22.64 18.68 -12.78
N VAL A 208 21.66 19.43 -12.28
CA VAL A 208 20.26 19.02 -12.16
C VAL A 208 19.44 19.76 -13.21
N THR A 209 18.71 19.02 -14.03
CA THR A 209 17.78 19.54 -15.04
C THR A 209 16.37 19.06 -14.78
N GLU A 210 15.37 19.76 -15.29
CA GLU A 210 13.96 19.41 -15.23
C GLU A 210 13.53 18.76 -16.55
N GLU A 211 12.74 17.66 -16.42
CA GLU A 211 12.15 16.95 -17.55
C GLU A 211 10.65 16.75 -17.28
N GLU A 212 9.79 17.20 -18.19
CA GLU A 212 8.36 16.86 -18.13
C GLU A 212 8.17 15.41 -18.61
N VAL A 213 7.58 14.59 -17.75
CA VAL A 213 7.33 13.17 -18.04
C VAL A 213 5.88 12.79 -17.72
N THR A 214 5.28 11.95 -18.57
CA THR A 214 3.98 11.35 -18.29
C THR A 214 4.16 9.89 -17.95
N LEU A 215 3.81 9.51 -16.72
CA LEU A 215 3.79 8.13 -16.29
C LEU A 215 2.37 7.55 -16.39
N ALA A 216 2.22 6.44 -17.10
CA ALA A 216 0.94 5.77 -17.33
C ALA A 216 0.91 4.31 -16.83
N LYS A 217 2.03 3.79 -16.32
CA LYS A 217 2.17 2.44 -15.77
C LYS A 217 3.22 2.41 -14.65
N ASP A 218 3.14 1.44 -13.77
CA ASP A 218 4.11 1.26 -12.70
C ASP A 218 5.52 1.04 -13.26
N GLU A 219 6.50 1.81 -12.77
CA GLU A 219 7.89 1.77 -13.25
C GLU A 219 8.70 0.60 -12.66
N GLY A 220 8.19 -0.05 -11.62
CA GLY A 220 8.94 -1.04 -10.83
C GLY A 220 9.24 -2.32 -11.58
N ASN A 221 8.31 -2.80 -12.41
CA ASN A 221 8.41 -4.10 -13.05
C ASN A 221 9.66 -4.24 -13.93
N ARG A 222 10.25 -5.43 -13.87
CA ARG A 222 11.43 -5.83 -14.64
C ARG A 222 11.11 -7.11 -15.41
N PRO A 223 10.50 -6.99 -16.61
CA PRO A 223 10.19 -8.14 -17.46
C PRO A 223 11.46 -8.96 -17.74
N GLY A 224 11.33 -10.28 -17.78
CA GLY A 224 12.45 -11.18 -18.01
C GLY A 224 13.34 -11.46 -16.79
N THR A 225 12.95 -11.00 -15.59
CA THR A 225 13.62 -11.41 -14.34
C THR A 225 13.61 -12.94 -14.21
N ASN A 226 14.77 -13.53 -13.92
CA ASN A 226 14.96 -14.96 -13.76
C ASN A 226 15.87 -15.28 -12.57
N ILE A 227 15.91 -16.54 -12.17
CA ILE A 227 16.70 -17.02 -11.03
C ILE A 227 18.20 -16.74 -11.22
N GLU A 228 18.73 -16.90 -12.41
CA GLU A 228 20.13 -16.71 -12.73
C GLU A 228 20.57 -15.26 -12.48
N GLY A 229 19.75 -14.29 -12.92
CA GLY A 229 19.98 -12.87 -12.66
C GLY A 229 19.85 -12.50 -11.18
N LEU A 230 18.88 -13.07 -10.47
CA LEU A 230 18.68 -12.78 -9.04
C LEU A 230 19.77 -13.40 -8.17
N SER A 231 20.19 -14.65 -8.43
CA SER A 231 21.24 -15.32 -7.67
C SER A 231 22.59 -14.60 -7.72
N GLY A 232 22.87 -13.86 -8.80
CA GLY A 232 24.06 -13.02 -8.96
C GLY A 232 24.06 -11.74 -8.14
N LEU A 233 22.93 -11.34 -7.53
CA LEU A 233 22.84 -10.12 -6.74
C LEU A 233 23.52 -10.30 -5.37
N LYS A 234 24.32 -9.30 -4.97
CA LYS A 234 24.90 -9.27 -3.63
C LYS A 234 23.82 -9.00 -2.59
N ALA A 235 23.91 -9.68 -1.46
CA ALA A 235 23.10 -9.38 -0.30
C ALA A 235 23.39 -7.95 0.21
N VAL A 236 22.36 -7.27 0.73
CA VAL A 236 22.48 -5.92 1.29
C VAL A 236 23.28 -5.93 2.59
N ARG A 237 23.26 -7.05 3.30
CA ARG A 237 24.08 -7.31 4.49
C ARG A 237 25.11 -8.39 4.19
N ASP A 238 26.32 -8.25 4.67
CA ASP A 238 27.33 -9.27 4.49
C ASP A 238 26.89 -10.60 5.11
N GLY A 239 26.94 -11.66 4.32
CA GLY A 239 26.46 -12.98 4.74
C GLY A 239 24.94 -13.13 4.84
N GLY A 240 24.18 -12.11 4.46
CA GLY A 240 22.72 -12.12 4.46
C GLY A 240 22.10 -12.76 3.21
N THR A 241 20.77 -12.77 3.17
CA THR A 241 19.96 -13.34 2.10
C THR A 241 19.14 -12.31 1.34
N ILE A 242 18.92 -11.13 1.94
CA ILE A 242 18.08 -10.07 1.36
C ILE A 242 18.87 -9.27 0.32
N THR A 243 18.26 -9.07 -0.84
CA THR A 243 18.84 -8.32 -1.97
C THR A 243 17.86 -7.30 -2.52
N GLY A 244 18.32 -6.44 -3.42
CA GLY A 244 17.43 -5.56 -4.19
C GLY A 244 16.49 -6.30 -5.15
N GLY A 245 16.62 -7.61 -5.31
CA GLY A 245 15.77 -8.46 -6.16
C GLY A 245 14.65 -9.16 -5.40
N ASN A 246 14.81 -9.37 -4.07
CA ASN A 246 13.82 -10.06 -3.24
C ASN A 246 13.21 -9.20 -2.12
N ALA A 247 13.40 -7.88 -2.23
CA ALA A 247 12.80 -6.85 -1.41
C ALA A 247 11.94 -5.91 -2.27
N SER A 248 10.93 -5.26 -1.65
CA SER A 248 10.13 -4.23 -2.31
C SER A 248 10.99 -3.01 -2.69
N GLN A 249 10.62 -2.34 -3.76
CA GLN A 249 11.32 -1.14 -4.20
C GLN A 249 10.81 0.09 -3.45
N LEU A 250 11.71 0.97 -3.03
CA LEU A 250 11.37 2.31 -2.54
C LEU A 250 10.67 3.08 -3.66
N SER A 251 9.54 3.68 -3.35
CA SER A 251 8.63 4.17 -4.38
C SER A 251 7.78 5.34 -3.93
N ASP A 252 7.30 6.09 -4.91
CA ASP A 252 6.41 7.24 -4.76
C ASP A 252 5.06 6.92 -5.40
N GLY A 253 3.95 7.30 -4.76
CA GLY A 253 2.62 7.06 -5.31
C GLY A 253 1.49 7.46 -4.37
N ALA A 254 0.27 7.55 -4.92
CA ALA A 254 -0.95 7.84 -4.19
C ALA A 254 -2.13 7.00 -4.70
N ALA A 255 -3.06 6.66 -3.79
CA ALA A 255 -4.28 5.95 -4.10
C ALA A 255 -5.44 6.49 -3.25
N ALA A 256 -6.64 6.51 -3.81
CA ALA A 256 -7.84 6.93 -3.12
C ALA A 256 -9.04 6.07 -3.51
N VAL A 257 -9.93 5.85 -2.53
CA VAL A 257 -11.25 5.27 -2.73
C VAL A 257 -12.31 6.24 -2.23
N VAL A 258 -13.51 6.19 -2.81
CA VAL A 258 -14.70 6.86 -2.28
C VAL A 258 -15.55 5.82 -1.56
N LEU A 259 -15.73 6.04 -0.27
CA LEU A 259 -16.61 5.27 0.61
C LEU A 259 -17.96 5.99 0.70
N MET A 260 -19.04 5.22 0.74
CA MET A 260 -20.40 5.75 0.84
C MET A 260 -21.28 4.86 1.73
N ASP A 261 -22.28 5.45 2.36
CA ASP A 261 -23.37 4.69 2.99
C ASP A 261 -24.06 3.80 1.93
N GLY A 262 -24.16 2.50 2.21
CA GLY A 262 -24.71 1.53 1.25
C GLY A 262 -26.16 1.81 0.86
N THR A 263 -26.97 2.39 1.77
CA THR A 263 -28.34 2.81 1.47
C THR A 263 -28.34 3.98 0.48
N LEU A 264 -27.44 4.95 0.69
CA LEU A 264 -27.30 6.10 -0.20
C LEU A 264 -26.79 5.66 -1.59
N ALA A 265 -25.81 4.74 -1.65
CA ALA A 265 -25.33 4.18 -2.91
C ALA A 265 -26.46 3.48 -3.69
N SER A 266 -27.28 2.67 -3.01
CA SER A 266 -28.41 1.99 -3.61
C SER A 266 -29.48 2.98 -4.13
N GLN A 267 -29.79 4.03 -3.37
CA GLN A 267 -30.73 5.08 -3.79
C GLN A 267 -30.28 5.82 -5.06
N ARG A 268 -28.98 5.88 -5.29
CA ARG A 268 -28.37 6.51 -6.47
C ARG A 268 -28.10 5.55 -7.62
N ASN A 269 -28.46 4.28 -7.47
CA ASN A 269 -28.20 3.22 -8.43
C ASN A 269 -26.70 3.11 -8.76
N LEU A 270 -25.81 3.34 -7.79
CA LEU A 270 -24.38 3.10 -7.93
C LEU A 270 -24.11 1.60 -7.73
N GLU A 271 -23.20 1.08 -8.53
CA GLU A 271 -22.69 -0.29 -8.38
C GLU A 271 -21.38 -0.26 -7.57
N PRO A 272 -21.41 -0.61 -6.26
CA PRO A 272 -20.18 -0.61 -5.49
C PRO A 272 -19.22 -1.71 -5.93
N LEU A 273 -17.93 -1.47 -5.72
CA LEU A 273 -16.87 -2.48 -5.91
C LEU A 273 -16.92 -3.54 -4.79
N GLY A 274 -17.29 -3.12 -3.58
CA GLY A 274 -17.38 -4.02 -2.44
C GLY A 274 -17.75 -3.35 -1.14
N VAL A 275 -17.91 -4.16 -0.10
CA VAL A 275 -18.31 -3.75 1.26
C VAL A 275 -17.14 -3.95 2.21
N TYR A 276 -16.85 -2.98 3.05
CA TYR A 276 -15.93 -3.14 4.17
C TYR A 276 -16.55 -4.03 5.26
N ARG A 277 -15.89 -5.13 5.62
CA ARG A 277 -16.36 -6.09 6.63
C ARG A 277 -15.58 -6.05 7.95
N GLY A 278 -14.44 -5.38 7.97
CA GLY A 278 -13.68 -5.17 9.19
C GLY A 278 -12.18 -5.18 9.00
N MET A 279 -11.48 -4.77 10.06
CA MET A 279 -10.02 -4.77 10.14
C MET A 279 -9.55 -5.32 11.48
N ALA A 280 -8.44 -6.01 11.48
CA ALA A 280 -7.73 -6.43 12.69
C ALA A 280 -6.27 -5.99 12.62
N VAL A 281 -5.74 -5.64 13.78
CA VAL A 281 -4.32 -5.33 13.97
C VAL A 281 -3.78 -6.15 15.13
N ALA A 282 -2.48 -6.45 15.09
CA ALA A 282 -1.79 -7.19 16.15
C ALA A 282 -0.36 -6.67 16.28
N GLY A 283 0.17 -6.67 17.51
CA GLY A 283 1.60 -6.46 17.77
C GLY A 283 2.35 -7.79 17.75
N CYS A 284 3.63 -7.72 17.44
CA CYS A 284 4.62 -8.79 17.55
C CYS A 284 5.98 -8.19 17.93
N GLU A 285 6.99 -9.05 18.11
CA GLU A 285 8.34 -8.55 18.38
C GLU A 285 8.86 -7.67 17.24
N PRO A 286 9.44 -6.50 17.54
CA PRO A 286 9.91 -5.57 16.51
C PRO A 286 10.95 -6.15 15.56
N ASP A 287 11.82 -7.04 16.04
CA ASP A 287 12.90 -7.65 15.25
C ASP A 287 12.41 -8.67 14.20
N GLU A 288 11.16 -9.07 14.27
CA GLU A 288 10.52 -9.96 13.31
C GLU A 288 9.19 -9.39 12.77
N MET A 289 9.10 -8.06 12.62
CA MET A 289 7.88 -7.38 12.20
C MET A 289 7.23 -8.01 10.95
N GLY A 290 8.03 -8.64 10.08
CA GLY A 290 7.58 -9.29 8.86
C GLY A 290 6.51 -10.36 9.08
N ILE A 291 6.45 -11.00 10.26
CA ILE A 291 5.47 -12.02 10.57
C ILE A 291 4.15 -11.48 11.14
N GLY A 292 4.02 -10.18 11.32
CA GLY A 292 2.82 -9.53 11.87
C GLY A 292 1.47 -10.02 11.29
N PRO A 293 1.34 -10.31 9.99
CA PRO A 293 0.13 -10.88 9.39
C PRO A 293 -0.33 -12.19 10.04
N VAL A 294 0.59 -13.04 10.51
CA VAL A 294 0.26 -14.31 11.16
C VAL A 294 -0.58 -14.14 12.43
N PHE A 295 -0.48 -12.97 13.06
CA PHE A 295 -1.27 -12.62 14.25
C PHE A 295 -2.54 -11.83 13.91
N ALA A 296 -2.50 -11.00 12.87
CA ALA A 296 -3.63 -10.16 12.49
C ALA A 296 -4.72 -10.94 11.73
N ILE A 297 -4.33 -11.82 10.80
CA ILE A 297 -5.26 -12.59 9.95
C ILE A 297 -6.17 -13.51 10.79
N PRO A 298 -5.68 -14.37 11.69
CA PRO A 298 -6.56 -15.22 12.48
C PRO A 298 -7.55 -14.44 13.35
N LYS A 299 -7.12 -13.28 13.86
CA LYS A 299 -7.97 -12.36 14.61
C LYS A 299 -9.10 -11.80 13.77
N LEU A 300 -8.80 -11.40 12.51
CA LEU A 300 -9.78 -10.91 11.55
C LEU A 300 -10.79 -12.00 11.18
N LEU A 301 -10.31 -13.16 10.76
CA LEU A 301 -11.16 -14.29 10.35
C LEU A 301 -12.07 -14.77 11.47
N LYS A 302 -11.54 -14.94 12.68
CA LYS A 302 -12.33 -15.33 13.85
C LYS A 302 -13.48 -14.37 14.14
N ARG A 303 -13.26 -13.05 14.02
CA ARG A 303 -14.31 -12.04 14.24
C ARG A 303 -15.43 -12.11 13.23
N ASN A 304 -15.13 -12.59 12.02
CA ASN A 304 -16.10 -12.71 10.92
C ASN A 304 -16.63 -14.13 10.73
N GLY A 305 -16.23 -15.10 11.56
CA GLY A 305 -16.66 -16.49 11.44
C GLY A 305 -16.17 -17.19 10.18
N LEU A 306 -15.02 -16.76 9.65
CA LEU A 306 -14.41 -17.25 8.41
C LEU A 306 -13.13 -18.04 8.68
N THR A 307 -12.75 -18.84 7.69
CA THR A 307 -11.50 -19.62 7.62
C THR A 307 -10.64 -19.11 6.45
N ILE A 308 -9.43 -19.65 6.32
CA ILE A 308 -8.54 -19.35 5.17
C ILE A 308 -9.21 -19.77 3.85
N ASP A 309 -9.94 -20.89 3.83
CA ASP A 309 -10.57 -21.44 2.63
C ASP A 309 -11.72 -20.59 2.10
N ASP A 310 -12.37 -19.79 2.96
CA ASP A 310 -13.47 -18.90 2.58
C ASP A 310 -12.99 -17.66 1.80
N ILE A 311 -11.67 -17.41 1.78
CA ILE A 311 -11.09 -16.24 1.12
C ILE A 311 -10.63 -16.61 -0.28
N GLY A 312 -11.26 -15.97 -1.28
CA GLY A 312 -10.97 -16.21 -2.68
C GLY A 312 -9.71 -15.52 -3.19
N LEU A 313 -9.34 -14.36 -2.60
CA LEU A 313 -8.15 -13.62 -3.00
C LEU A 313 -7.44 -12.99 -1.80
N TRP A 314 -6.13 -13.10 -1.79
CA TRP A 314 -5.24 -12.55 -0.79
C TRP A 314 -4.28 -11.53 -1.43
N GLU A 315 -4.29 -10.31 -0.92
CA GLU A 315 -3.25 -9.32 -1.16
C GLU A 315 -2.39 -9.21 0.10
N LEU A 316 -1.27 -9.90 0.14
CA LEU A 316 -0.26 -9.82 1.20
C LEU A 316 0.90 -8.96 0.68
N ASN A 317 1.08 -7.79 1.27
CA ASN A 317 2.13 -6.88 0.84
C ASN A 317 3.51 -7.53 0.86
N GLU A 318 4.22 -7.41 -0.25
CA GLU A 318 5.54 -7.99 -0.44
C GLU A 318 6.63 -7.00 -0.03
N ALA A 319 6.70 -6.66 1.27
CA ALA A 319 7.82 -5.84 1.75
C ALA A 319 9.16 -6.56 1.49
N PHE A 320 9.17 -7.88 1.70
CA PHE A 320 10.27 -8.80 1.42
C PHE A 320 9.69 -10.17 1.03
N ALA A 321 10.33 -10.89 0.13
CA ALA A 321 9.91 -12.24 -0.23
C ALA A 321 9.89 -13.18 0.98
N VAL A 322 10.88 -13.08 1.86
CA VAL A 322 11.01 -13.91 3.07
C VAL A 322 9.77 -13.86 3.96
N GLN A 323 9.20 -12.66 4.20
CA GLN A 323 8.04 -12.55 5.08
C GLN A 323 6.76 -13.04 4.41
N VAL A 324 6.66 -12.91 3.08
CA VAL A 324 5.52 -13.48 2.34
C VAL A 324 5.54 -14.99 2.41
N ILE A 325 6.69 -15.60 2.16
CA ILE A 325 6.88 -17.07 2.23
C ILE A 325 6.48 -17.58 3.62
N TYR A 326 7.02 -16.96 4.68
CA TYR A 326 6.70 -17.37 6.04
C TYR A 326 5.20 -17.25 6.36
N CYS A 327 4.61 -16.09 6.06
CA CYS A 327 3.19 -15.86 6.36
C CYS A 327 2.28 -16.82 5.58
N ARG A 328 2.55 -17.01 4.29
CA ARG A 328 1.84 -17.95 3.41
C ARG A 328 1.87 -19.36 3.98
N ASP A 329 3.06 -19.88 4.27
CA ASP A 329 3.27 -21.25 4.70
C ASP A 329 2.71 -21.50 6.11
N LYS A 330 2.90 -20.54 7.01
CA LYS A 330 2.40 -20.61 8.38
C LYS A 330 0.87 -20.62 8.47
N LEU A 331 0.21 -19.90 7.58
CA LEU A 331 -1.24 -19.76 7.55
C LEU A 331 -1.92 -20.73 6.58
N GLY A 332 -1.15 -21.37 5.69
CA GLY A 332 -1.69 -22.26 4.66
C GLY A 332 -2.42 -21.49 3.54
N ILE A 333 -1.98 -20.27 3.21
CA ILE A 333 -2.59 -19.47 2.13
C ILE A 333 -2.23 -20.09 0.78
N PRO A 334 -3.22 -20.45 -0.07
CA PRO A 334 -2.95 -21.04 -1.39
C PRO A 334 -2.24 -20.06 -2.32
N MET A 335 -1.21 -20.51 -3.01
CA MET A 335 -0.39 -19.66 -3.88
C MET A 335 -1.13 -19.15 -5.13
N ASP A 336 -2.15 -19.85 -5.59
CA ASP A 336 -3.02 -19.48 -6.71
C ASP A 336 -4.06 -18.40 -6.35
N ARG A 337 -4.22 -18.11 -5.05
CA ARG A 337 -5.07 -17.03 -4.52
C ARG A 337 -4.26 -15.86 -3.94
N LEU A 338 -2.93 -15.98 -3.89
CA LEU A 338 -2.03 -15.00 -3.27
C LEU A 338 -1.35 -14.11 -4.31
N ASN A 339 -1.52 -12.79 -4.22
CA ASN A 339 -0.84 -11.77 -5.06
C ASN A 339 -0.84 -12.18 -6.56
N VAL A 340 -2.02 -12.50 -7.06
CA VAL A 340 -2.19 -13.19 -8.36
C VAL A 340 -1.69 -12.37 -9.56
N ASN A 341 -1.61 -11.05 -9.40
CA ASN A 341 -1.09 -10.12 -10.40
C ASN A 341 0.27 -9.51 -10.01
N GLY A 342 0.98 -10.14 -9.06
CA GLY A 342 2.22 -9.63 -8.50
C GLY A 342 2.00 -8.64 -7.37
N GLY A 343 3.07 -8.04 -6.86
CA GLY A 343 3.01 -7.17 -5.69
C GLY A 343 4.19 -6.23 -5.56
N SER A 344 4.48 -5.79 -4.35
CA SER A 344 5.42 -4.70 -4.08
C SER A 344 6.88 -4.96 -4.47
N ILE A 345 7.32 -6.21 -4.58
CA ILE A 345 8.64 -6.56 -5.13
C ILE A 345 8.74 -6.10 -6.59
N SER A 346 7.68 -6.25 -7.34
CA SER A 346 7.64 -5.95 -8.77
C SER A 346 7.14 -4.55 -9.11
N ILE A 347 6.15 -4.00 -8.37
CA ILE A 347 5.58 -2.68 -8.68
C ILE A 347 6.06 -1.57 -7.76
N GLY A 348 6.57 -1.90 -6.56
CA GLY A 348 7.00 -0.93 -5.56
C GLY A 348 6.08 -0.82 -4.33
N HIS A 349 6.58 -0.16 -3.28
CA HIS A 349 5.92 -0.04 -1.99
C HIS A 349 5.94 1.40 -1.45
N PRO A 350 5.11 2.31 -1.98
CA PRO A 350 4.86 3.58 -1.31
C PRO A 350 4.05 3.30 -0.04
N PHE A 351 4.64 3.46 1.15
CA PHE A 351 4.11 2.91 2.41
C PHE A 351 2.65 3.30 2.68
N GLY A 352 2.37 4.60 2.68
CA GLY A 352 1.01 5.10 2.93
C GLY A 352 -0.01 4.71 1.86
N MET A 353 0.43 4.59 0.60
CA MET A 353 -0.43 4.23 -0.53
C MET A 353 -0.80 2.74 -0.57
N SER A 354 0.14 1.86 -0.22
CA SER A 354 0.07 0.43 -0.56
C SER A 354 -1.22 -0.24 -0.09
N GLY A 355 -1.68 0.04 1.13
CA GLY A 355 -2.92 -0.54 1.64
C GLY A 355 -4.15 -0.17 0.81
N ALA A 356 -4.26 1.08 0.38
CA ALA A 356 -5.38 1.53 -0.45
C ALA A 356 -5.31 0.97 -1.87
N ARG A 357 -4.10 0.90 -2.46
CA ARG A 357 -3.86 0.25 -3.75
C ARG A 357 -4.28 -1.22 -3.72
N MET A 358 -3.90 -1.94 -2.68
CA MET A 358 -4.23 -3.36 -2.53
C MET A 358 -5.74 -3.59 -2.37
N VAL A 359 -6.45 -2.70 -1.64
CA VAL A 359 -7.92 -2.78 -1.51
C VAL A 359 -8.60 -2.66 -2.87
N MET A 360 -8.27 -1.61 -3.65
CA MET A 360 -8.91 -1.43 -4.96
C MET A 360 -8.60 -2.59 -5.91
N HIS A 361 -7.33 -3.02 -5.95
CA HIS A 361 -6.92 -4.14 -6.80
C HIS A 361 -7.66 -5.43 -6.43
N ALA A 362 -7.70 -5.78 -5.15
CA ALA A 362 -8.36 -6.99 -4.68
C ALA A 362 -9.86 -6.99 -4.98
N LEU A 363 -10.54 -5.84 -4.88
CA LEU A 363 -11.96 -5.75 -5.21
C LEU A 363 -12.20 -5.91 -6.72
N MET A 364 -11.42 -5.24 -7.55
CA MET A 364 -11.54 -5.33 -9.00
C MET A 364 -11.17 -6.74 -9.51
N GLU A 365 -10.10 -7.31 -8.99
CA GLU A 365 -9.67 -8.66 -9.37
C GLU A 365 -10.61 -9.73 -8.81
N GLY A 366 -11.10 -9.56 -7.57
CA GLY A 366 -12.10 -10.42 -6.98
C GLY A 366 -13.39 -10.48 -7.83
N LYS A 367 -13.83 -9.32 -8.32
CA LYS A 367 -14.96 -9.24 -9.25
C LYS A 367 -14.69 -9.98 -10.56
N ARG A 368 -13.51 -9.79 -11.18
CA ARG A 368 -13.09 -10.53 -12.40
C ARG A 368 -13.08 -12.04 -12.21
N ARG A 369 -12.71 -12.50 -11.02
CA ARG A 369 -12.61 -13.93 -10.66
C ARG A 369 -13.91 -14.51 -10.09
N GLY A 370 -14.92 -13.69 -9.79
CA GLY A 370 -16.17 -14.12 -9.16
C GLY A 370 -15.99 -14.51 -7.67
N GLU A 371 -14.99 -13.95 -7.00
CA GLU A 371 -14.70 -14.23 -5.59
C GLU A 371 -15.61 -13.41 -4.67
N LYS A 372 -15.96 -13.99 -3.52
CA LYS A 372 -16.84 -13.33 -2.55
C LYS A 372 -16.06 -12.49 -1.53
N TYR A 373 -15.02 -13.06 -0.97
CA TYR A 373 -14.21 -12.39 0.08
C TYR A 373 -12.78 -12.22 -0.35
N VAL A 374 -12.26 -11.02 -0.09
CA VAL A 374 -10.85 -10.70 -0.31
C VAL A 374 -10.24 -10.16 0.99
N VAL A 375 -8.98 -10.50 1.24
CA VAL A 375 -8.23 -10.01 2.40
C VAL A 375 -6.99 -9.26 1.94
N ILE A 376 -6.83 -8.05 2.48
CA ILE A 376 -5.64 -7.23 2.33
C ILE A 376 -4.88 -7.26 3.63
N THR A 377 -3.60 -7.62 3.59
CA THR A 377 -2.79 -7.76 4.79
C THR A 377 -1.34 -7.34 4.57
N MET A 378 -0.68 -6.94 5.63
CA MET A 378 0.71 -6.51 5.58
C MET A 378 1.40 -6.55 6.92
N CYS A 379 2.71 -6.72 6.89
CA CYS A 379 3.59 -6.42 8.00
C CYS A 379 3.71 -4.91 8.17
N VAL A 380 3.94 -4.47 9.40
CA VAL A 380 3.91 -3.06 9.78
C VAL A 380 5.11 -2.75 10.66
N GLY A 381 5.86 -1.75 10.31
CA GLY A 381 7.06 -1.31 11.04
C GLY A 381 6.83 -1.12 12.54
N GLY A 382 7.85 -1.40 13.35
CA GLY A 382 7.75 -1.38 14.81
C GLY A 382 7.17 -2.65 15.44
N GLY A 383 7.01 -3.74 14.67
CA GLY A 383 6.52 -5.03 15.18
C GLY A 383 5.00 -5.10 15.22
N MET A 384 4.34 -4.97 14.08
CA MET A 384 2.88 -5.07 13.98
C MET A 384 2.45 -5.80 12.70
N GLY A 385 1.19 -6.23 12.66
CA GLY A 385 0.51 -6.72 11.48
C GLY A 385 -0.88 -6.12 11.36
N ALA A 386 -1.36 -5.99 10.14
CA ALA A 386 -2.70 -5.50 9.82
C ALA A 386 -3.38 -6.40 8.78
N ALA A 387 -4.68 -6.60 8.91
CA ALA A 387 -5.49 -7.33 7.94
C ALA A 387 -6.89 -6.72 7.83
N GLY A 388 -7.36 -6.46 6.62
CA GLY A 388 -8.70 -5.96 6.30
C GLY A 388 -9.47 -6.95 5.45
N LEU A 389 -10.76 -7.14 5.76
CA LEU A 389 -11.69 -8.00 5.04
C LEU A 389 -12.68 -7.16 4.26
N PHE A 390 -12.86 -7.51 3.01
CA PHE A 390 -13.85 -6.91 2.12
C PHE A 390 -14.66 -8.00 1.42
N GLU A 391 -15.94 -7.71 1.20
CA GLU A 391 -16.83 -8.52 0.39
C GLU A 391 -17.01 -7.87 -0.99
N VAL A 392 -16.77 -8.62 -2.04
CA VAL A 392 -16.89 -8.17 -3.44
C VAL A 392 -18.35 -8.16 -3.86
N LEU A 393 -18.76 -7.16 -4.66
CA LEU A 393 -20.13 -6.99 -5.15
C LEU A 393 -20.21 -7.03 -6.69
#